data_6ebbf86b74ac9b644667a48aacf09382
#
_entry.id   6ebbf86b74ac9b644667a48aacf09382
#
_cell.length_a   1.000
_cell.length_b   1.000
_cell.length_c   1.000
_cell.angle_alpha   90.00
_cell.angle_beta   90.00
_cell.angle_gamma   90.00
#
_symmetry.space_group_name_H-M   'P 1'
#
loop_
_entity.id
_entity.type
_entity.pdbx_description
1 polymer ?
#
loop_
_entity_poly.entity_id
_entity_poly.type
_entity_poly.pdbx_seq_one_letter_code
_entity_poly.pdbx_strand_id
1 'polypeptide(L)'
;MKCLIIAAGQGTRLRSVAPSTPLALVRGTPLIEHIVRMARAGGASEFVVATGYEAGPLETFLAGLAERIACPIAPVRNPDWERPNGHSVIAAAERLEEPFALLMSDHLFDPEILAALIRARRPDAALTLAVDRNITNPDIDLDDATKVASDAAGRIVRIGKTVEPYDAIDTGIFIATQALPLAIAESIQAGGAGSLSEGVQRLADQQRAYVSEVAGRWWLDVDDESAHARAEASLPEFGI
;
A
#
# COMPACT_ATOMS: atom_id res chain seq x y z
N MET A 1 10.49 -4.79 -11.04
CA MET A 1 9.01 -4.64 -11.16
C MET A 1 8.63 -3.19 -10.94
N LYS A 2 7.67 -2.64 -11.70
CA LYS A 2 7.12 -1.30 -11.46
C LYS A 2 6.30 -1.30 -10.16
N CYS A 3 6.35 -0.20 -9.40
CA CYS A 3 5.66 -0.07 -8.11
C CYS A 3 4.84 1.22 -8.09
N LEU A 4 3.55 1.11 -7.77
CA LEU A 4 2.70 2.25 -7.43
C LEU A 4 2.73 2.47 -5.92
N ILE A 5 2.97 3.72 -5.49
CA ILE A 5 2.80 4.13 -4.09
C ILE A 5 1.65 5.15 -4.03
N ILE A 6 0.64 4.88 -3.21
CA ILE A 6 -0.47 5.80 -2.99
C ILE A 6 -0.08 6.79 -1.89
N ALA A 7 0.07 8.07 -2.26
CA ALA A 7 0.52 9.14 -1.38
C ALA A 7 -0.30 10.44 -1.57
N ALA A 8 -1.56 10.31 -2.00
CA ALA A 8 -2.40 11.46 -2.34
C ALA A 8 -3.23 12.01 -1.19
N GLY A 9 -3.37 11.26 -0.10
CA GLY A 9 -4.24 11.60 1.03
C GLY A 9 -3.69 12.74 1.90
N GLN A 10 -4.59 13.35 2.68
CA GLN A 10 -4.28 14.48 3.55
C GLN A 10 -3.51 14.09 4.83
N GLY A 11 -3.59 12.82 5.28
CA GLY A 11 -2.88 12.32 6.46
C GLY A 11 -3.19 13.08 7.75
N THR A 12 -4.47 13.28 8.06
CA THR A 12 -4.92 14.20 9.14
C THR A 12 -4.49 13.78 10.53
N ARG A 13 -4.31 12.48 10.79
CA ARG A 13 -3.96 11.92 12.10
C ARG A 13 -2.51 12.16 12.51
N LEU A 14 -1.61 12.36 11.53
CA LEU A 14 -0.18 12.58 11.76
C LEU A 14 0.23 14.06 11.61
N ARG A 15 -0.73 15.00 11.50
CA ARG A 15 -0.48 16.43 11.27
C ARG A 15 0.30 17.14 12.37
N SER A 16 0.23 16.68 13.61
CA SER A 16 1.05 17.19 14.72
C SER A 16 2.54 16.87 14.55
N VAL A 17 2.86 15.80 13.83
CA VAL A 17 4.23 15.35 13.57
C VAL A 17 4.78 15.96 12.27
N ALA A 18 3.96 15.98 11.21
CA ALA A 18 4.38 16.53 9.92
C ALA A 18 3.17 17.08 9.13
N PRO A 19 3.38 18.09 8.26
CA PRO A 19 2.32 18.63 7.40
C PRO A 19 1.80 17.62 6.36
N SER A 20 2.60 16.60 6.04
CA SER A 20 2.29 15.54 5.08
C SER A 20 2.84 14.21 5.58
N THR A 21 2.00 13.17 5.70
CA THR A 21 2.39 11.83 6.17
C THR A 21 3.59 11.26 5.40
N PRO A 22 3.63 11.27 4.05
CA PRO A 22 4.79 10.74 3.31
C PRO A 22 6.12 11.43 3.63
N LEU A 23 6.07 12.69 4.11
CA LEU A 23 7.25 13.47 4.47
C LEU A 23 7.53 13.48 5.98
N ALA A 24 6.74 12.79 6.80
CA ALA A 24 7.04 12.60 8.22
C ALA A 24 8.37 11.86 8.38
N LEU A 25 9.23 12.37 9.28
CA LEU A 25 10.55 11.78 9.49
C LEU A 25 10.45 10.61 10.47
N VAL A 26 11.06 9.49 10.13
CA VAL A 26 11.36 8.39 11.02
C VAL A 26 12.87 8.20 11.02
N ARG A 27 13.51 8.30 12.17
CA ARG A 27 14.98 8.30 12.31
C ARG A 27 15.67 9.26 11.36
N GLY A 28 15.08 10.46 11.18
CA GLY A 28 15.63 11.52 10.33
C GLY A 28 15.45 11.33 8.83
N THR A 29 14.76 10.28 8.38
CA THR A 29 14.48 9.99 6.96
C THR A 29 12.96 10.02 6.72
N PRO A 30 12.46 10.69 5.64
CA PRO A 30 11.03 10.69 5.33
C PRO A 30 10.46 9.28 5.09
N LEU A 31 9.22 9.04 5.55
CA LEU A 31 8.51 7.77 5.37
C LEU A 31 8.55 7.28 3.93
N ILE A 32 8.27 8.15 2.97
CA ILE A 32 8.28 7.80 1.56
C ILE A 32 9.65 7.30 1.07
N GLU A 33 10.75 7.85 1.61
CA GLU A 33 12.10 7.38 1.25
C GLU A 33 12.36 5.98 1.84
N HIS A 34 11.94 5.71 3.08
CA HIS A 34 12.01 4.37 3.65
C HIS A 34 11.25 3.35 2.77
N ILE A 35 10.00 3.67 2.41
CA ILE A 35 9.15 2.79 1.62
C ILE A 35 9.76 2.53 0.23
N VAL A 36 10.27 3.55 -0.45
CA VAL A 36 10.95 3.40 -1.74
C VAL A 36 12.18 2.50 -1.62
N ARG A 37 13.02 2.69 -0.58
CA ARG A 37 14.20 1.86 -0.35
C ARG A 37 13.83 0.41 -0.01
N MET A 38 12.85 0.19 0.87
CA MET A 38 12.32 -1.14 1.22
C MET A 38 11.75 -1.84 0.00
N ALA A 39 10.93 -1.15 -0.80
CA ALA A 39 10.35 -1.70 -2.02
C ALA A 39 11.44 -2.04 -3.06
N ARG A 40 12.47 -1.19 -3.19
CA ARG A 40 13.60 -1.46 -4.08
C ARG A 40 14.37 -2.70 -3.66
N ALA A 41 14.66 -2.85 -2.37
CA ALA A 41 15.29 -4.06 -1.82
C ALA A 41 14.39 -5.29 -2.02
N GLY A 42 13.07 -5.13 -1.97
CA GLY A 42 12.07 -6.16 -2.27
C GLY A 42 11.87 -6.47 -3.76
N GLY A 43 12.58 -5.78 -4.69
CA GLY A 43 12.57 -6.09 -6.12
C GLY A 43 11.81 -5.09 -7.01
N ALA A 44 11.34 -3.95 -6.46
CA ALA A 44 10.86 -2.85 -7.28
C ALA A 44 12.03 -2.13 -7.96
N SER A 45 11.84 -1.68 -9.21
CA SER A 45 12.90 -1.08 -10.03
C SER A 45 12.54 0.28 -10.61
N GLU A 46 11.27 0.66 -10.55
CA GLU A 46 10.71 1.90 -11.05
C GLU A 46 9.46 2.23 -10.23
N PHE A 47 9.26 3.52 -9.93
CA PHE A 47 8.16 3.95 -9.07
C PHE A 47 7.24 4.94 -9.78
N VAL A 48 5.95 4.75 -9.58
CA VAL A 48 4.89 5.73 -9.83
C VAL A 48 4.34 6.13 -8.47
N VAL A 49 4.31 7.42 -8.15
CA VAL A 49 3.77 7.89 -6.87
C VAL A 49 2.53 8.74 -7.13
N ALA A 50 1.38 8.26 -6.68
CA ALA A 50 0.14 9.02 -6.77
C ALA A 50 0.15 10.12 -5.71
N THR A 51 0.20 11.39 -6.14
CA THR A 51 0.21 12.58 -5.29
C THR A 51 -1.12 13.31 -5.34
N GLY A 52 -1.44 14.16 -4.36
CA GLY A 52 -2.73 14.85 -4.31
C GLY A 52 -2.73 16.07 -3.39
N TYR A 53 -3.09 15.90 -2.13
CA TYR A 53 -3.08 16.99 -1.15
C TYR A 53 -1.67 17.59 -1.02
N GLU A 54 -1.57 18.93 -1.16
CA GLU A 54 -0.30 19.66 -1.08
C GLU A 54 0.88 18.97 -1.81
N ALA A 55 0.63 18.47 -3.03
CA ALA A 55 1.55 17.60 -3.77
C ALA A 55 2.94 18.21 -4.02
N GLY A 56 3.05 19.55 -4.14
CA GLY A 56 4.29 20.23 -4.55
C GLY A 56 5.54 19.86 -3.72
N PRO A 57 5.52 19.95 -2.38
CA PRO A 57 6.65 19.54 -1.54
C PRO A 57 7.04 18.08 -1.73
N LEU A 58 6.07 17.17 -1.82
CA LEU A 58 6.33 15.75 -2.05
C LEU A 58 6.93 15.50 -3.43
N GLU A 59 6.38 16.10 -4.49
CA GLU A 59 6.91 15.98 -5.86
C GLU A 59 8.35 16.50 -5.97
N THR A 60 8.66 17.61 -5.29
CA THR A 60 10.02 18.15 -5.23
C THR A 60 10.97 17.18 -4.51
N PHE A 61 10.54 16.62 -3.38
CA PHE A 61 11.32 15.61 -2.65
C PHE A 61 11.58 14.36 -3.49
N LEU A 62 10.55 13.84 -4.18
CA LEU A 62 10.67 12.66 -5.03
C LEU A 62 11.64 12.85 -6.19
N ALA A 63 11.66 14.03 -6.81
CA ALA A 63 12.64 14.34 -7.85
C ALA A 63 14.08 14.26 -7.32
N GLY A 64 14.37 14.89 -6.17
CA GLY A 64 15.67 14.79 -5.53
C GLY A 64 16.02 13.37 -5.06
N LEU A 65 15.02 12.61 -4.59
CA LEU A 65 15.22 11.20 -4.20
C LEU A 65 15.60 10.35 -5.41
N ALA A 66 14.91 10.51 -6.53
CA ALA A 66 15.18 9.75 -7.76
C ALA A 66 16.65 9.91 -8.21
N GLU A 67 17.18 11.14 -8.14
CA GLU A 67 18.58 11.41 -8.44
C GLU A 67 19.54 10.76 -7.43
N ARG A 68 19.27 10.92 -6.12
CA ARG A 68 20.14 10.38 -5.05
C ARG A 68 20.27 8.86 -5.08
N ILE A 69 19.19 8.15 -5.40
CA ILE A 69 19.21 6.68 -5.43
C ILE A 69 19.38 6.11 -6.84
N ALA A 70 19.51 6.95 -7.87
CA ALA A 70 19.59 6.55 -9.29
C ALA A 70 18.46 5.56 -9.67
N CYS A 71 17.20 5.91 -9.35
CA CYS A 71 16.03 5.09 -9.60
C CYS A 71 14.88 5.97 -10.15
N PRO A 72 14.20 5.56 -11.24
CA PRO A 72 13.09 6.32 -11.79
C PRO A 72 11.93 6.41 -10.78
N ILE A 73 11.50 7.65 -10.47
CA ILE A 73 10.32 7.94 -9.64
C ILE A 73 9.49 8.99 -10.38
N ALA A 74 8.32 8.61 -10.85
CA ALA A 74 7.40 9.48 -11.59
C ALA A 74 6.18 9.83 -10.74
N PRO A 75 5.97 11.10 -10.33
CA PRO A 75 4.73 11.50 -9.69
C PRO A 75 3.58 11.51 -10.70
N VAL A 76 2.41 11.12 -10.25
CA VAL A 76 1.13 11.23 -10.98
C VAL A 76 0.12 11.90 -10.06
N ARG A 77 -0.38 13.07 -10.48
CA ARG A 77 -1.32 13.81 -9.67
C ARG A 77 -2.73 13.23 -9.76
N ASN A 78 -3.31 12.87 -8.62
CA ASN A 78 -4.72 12.52 -8.50
C ASN A 78 -5.53 13.80 -8.24
N PRO A 79 -6.34 14.29 -9.19
CA PRO A 79 -7.16 15.47 -8.99
C PRO A 79 -8.31 15.24 -7.99
N ASP A 80 -8.72 13.98 -7.83
CA ASP A 80 -9.82 13.54 -6.94
C ASP A 80 -9.29 13.02 -5.59
N TRP A 81 -8.21 13.62 -5.05
CA TRP A 81 -7.53 13.14 -3.83
C TRP A 81 -8.42 13.13 -2.57
N GLU A 82 -9.50 13.91 -2.54
CA GLU A 82 -10.53 13.92 -1.47
C GLU A 82 -11.39 12.66 -1.47
N ARG A 83 -11.41 11.92 -2.58
CA ARG A 83 -12.15 10.69 -2.73
C ARG A 83 -11.34 9.50 -2.17
N PRO A 84 -11.96 8.32 -1.97
CA PRO A 84 -11.27 7.13 -1.49
C PRO A 84 -10.04 6.76 -2.33
N ASN A 85 -9.09 6.08 -1.70
CA ASN A 85 -7.76 5.80 -2.21
C ASN A 85 -7.70 5.05 -3.54
N GLY A 86 -8.73 4.32 -3.94
CA GLY A 86 -8.81 3.67 -5.25
C GLY A 86 -8.77 4.64 -6.42
N HIS A 87 -9.22 5.91 -6.22
CA HIS A 87 -9.08 6.96 -7.24
C HIS A 87 -7.60 7.25 -7.58
N SER A 88 -6.68 7.08 -6.63
CA SER A 88 -5.25 7.18 -6.88
C SER A 88 -4.72 6.05 -7.76
N VAL A 89 -5.28 4.84 -7.63
CA VAL A 89 -4.94 3.71 -8.52
C VAL A 89 -5.41 3.98 -9.95
N ILE A 90 -6.65 4.48 -10.10
CA ILE A 90 -7.21 4.85 -11.42
C ILE A 90 -6.36 5.95 -12.08
N ALA A 91 -6.00 7.01 -11.33
CA ALA A 91 -5.20 8.11 -11.85
C ALA A 91 -3.81 7.66 -12.37
N ALA A 92 -3.24 6.63 -11.74
CA ALA A 92 -1.93 6.09 -12.13
C ALA A 92 -2.01 4.97 -13.19
N ALA A 93 -3.20 4.45 -13.51
CA ALA A 93 -3.37 3.21 -14.28
C ALA A 93 -2.60 3.18 -15.62
N GLU A 94 -2.61 4.29 -16.37
CA GLU A 94 -1.93 4.39 -17.68
C GLU A 94 -0.39 4.36 -17.59
N ARG A 95 0.17 4.57 -16.37
CA ARG A 95 1.62 4.53 -16.12
C ARG A 95 2.09 3.18 -15.61
N LEU A 96 1.17 2.25 -15.33
CA LEU A 96 1.47 0.95 -14.76
C LEU A 96 1.58 -0.11 -15.83
N GLU A 97 2.63 -0.93 -15.73
CA GLU A 97 2.83 -2.14 -16.53
C GLU A 97 2.42 -3.36 -15.70
N GLU A 98 1.93 -4.39 -16.34
CA GLU A 98 1.51 -5.62 -15.65
C GLU A 98 2.62 -6.65 -15.48
N PRO A 99 2.69 -7.28 -14.33
CA PRO A 99 2.10 -6.94 -13.05
C PRO A 99 2.88 -5.83 -12.36
N PHE A 100 2.25 -5.11 -11.42
CA PHE A 100 2.89 -4.08 -10.63
C PHE A 100 2.71 -4.33 -9.13
N ALA A 101 3.66 -3.83 -8.33
CA ALA A 101 3.49 -3.74 -6.88
C ALA A 101 2.64 -2.50 -6.54
N LEU A 102 1.79 -2.60 -5.51
CA LEU A 102 1.02 -1.48 -4.98
C LEU A 102 1.29 -1.38 -3.48
N LEU A 103 1.67 -0.20 -3.02
CA LEU A 103 2.03 0.08 -1.64
C LEU A 103 1.33 1.34 -1.13
N MET A 104 1.13 1.42 0.18
CA MET A 104 0.71 2.63 0.89
C MET A 104 1.94 3.48 1.26
N SER A 105 1.76 4.79 1.38
CA SER A 105 2.85 5.74 1.70
C SER A 105 3.14 5.90 3.19
N ASP A 106 2.45 5.15 4.02
CA ASP A 106 2.51 5.13 5.48
C ASP A 106 2.83 3.74 6.06
N HIS A 107 2.98 2.70 5.23
CA HIS A 107 3.30 1.36 5.68
C HIS A 107 4.78 1.04 5.51
N LEU A 108 5.49 0.90 6.62
CA LEU A 108 6.86 0.37 6.67
C LEU A 108 6.84 -1.15 6.72
N PHE A 109 7.80 -1.82 6.09
CA PHE A 109 7.77 -3.28 6.00
C PHE A 109 9.14 -3.91 5.75
N ASP A 110 9.32 -5.16 6.17
CA ASP A 110 10.47 -5.98 5.77
C ASP A 110 10.45 -6.19 4.24
N PRO A 111 11.50 -5.78 3.51
CA PRO A 111 11.61 -5.95 2.06
C PRO A 111 11.31 -7.36 1.56
N GLU A 112 11.57 -8.38 2.37
CA GLU A 112 11.31 -9.77 2.02
C GLU A 112 9.81 -10.10 1.87
N ILE A 113 8.91 -9.28 2.45
CA ILE A 113 7.46 -9.42 2.22
C ILE A 113 7.15 -9.20 0.74
N LEU A 114 7.62 -8.10 0.16
CA LEU A 114 7.43 -7.81 -1.25
C LEU A 114 8.15 -8.82 -2.14
N ALA A 115 9.41 -9.17 -1.80
CA ALA A 115 10.18 -10.17 -2.54
C ALA A 115 9.48 -11.53 -2.57
N ALA A 116 8.88 -11.96 -1.45
CA ALA A 116 8.11 -13.19 -1.37
C ALA A 116 6.86 -13.14 -2.24
N LEU A 117 6.10 -12.02 -2.22
CA LEU A 117 4.95 -11.83 -3.11
C LEU A 117 5.32 -11.94 -4.58
N ILE A 118 6.43 -11.30 -4.99
CA ILE A 118 6.91 -11.34 -6.38
C ILE A 118 7.25 -12.79 -6.78
N ARG A 119 7.94 -13.55 -5.91
CA ARG A 119 8.32 -14.96 -6.19
C ARG A 119 7.13 -15.90 -6.21
N ALA A 120 6.16 -15.68 -5.31
CA ALA A 120 4.98 -16.54 -5.17
C ALA A 120 3.82 -16.15 -6.11
N ARG A 121 4.04 -15.19 -7.02
CA ARG A 121 3.00 -14.67 -7.91
C ARG A 121 2.31 -15.79 -8.69
N ARG A 122 0.99 -15.78 -8.65
CA ARG A 122 0.14 -16.71 -9.39
C ARG A 122 -0.23 -16.10 -10.76
N PRO A 123 -0.05 -16.83 -11.85
CA PRO A 123 -0.42 -16.33 -13.20
C PRO A 123 -1.92 -16.06 -13.37
N ASP A 124 -2.78 -16.75 -12.61
CA ASP A 124 -4.25 -16.65 -12.64
C ASP A 124 -4.80 -15.56 -11.71
N ALA A 125 -3.96 -15.00 -10.81
CA ALA A 125 -4.36 -13.93 -9.91
C ALA A 125 -4.39 -12.56 -10.60
N ALA A 126 -5.50 -11.85 -10.43
CA ALA A 126 -5.57 -10.42 -10.74
C ALA A 126 -4.91 -9.56 -9.65
N LEU A 127 -4.92 -10.07 -8.41
CA LEU A 127 -4.33 -9.44 -7.26
C LEU A 127 -3.89 -10.49 -6.23
N THR A 128 -2.75 -10.25 -5.58
CA THR A 128 -2.32 -10.95 -4.35
C THR A 128 -1.96 -9.92 -3.30
N LEU A 129 -2.55 -10.06 -2.10
CA LEU A 129 -2.36 -9.19 -0.94
C LEU A 129 -1.47 -9.89 0.09
N ALA A 130 -0.44 -9.21 0.60
CA ALA A 130 0.25 -9.64 1.80
C ALA A 130 -0.65 -9.42 3.01
N VAL A 131 -0.83 -10.45 3.83
CA VAL A 131 -1.68 -10.39 5.03
C VAL A 131 -0.94 -10.87 6.27
N ASP A 132 -1.26 -10.25 7.40
CA ASP A 132 -0.83 -10.73 8.71
C ASP A 132 -1.95 -11.54 9.36
N ARG A 133 -1.65 -12.80 9.71
CA ARG A 133 -2.59 -13.66 10.45
C ARG A 133 -2.49 -13.51 11.96
N ASN A 134 -1.53 -12.72 12.46
CA ASN A 134 -1.49 -12.38 13.87
C ASN A 134 -2.50 -11.28 14.20
N ILE A 135 -3.78 -11.63 14.17
CA ILE A 135 -4.91 -10.72 14.44
C ILE A 135 -4.97 -10.24 15.91
N THR A 136 -4.06 -10.69 16.76
CA THR A 136 -3.90 -10.25 18.16
C THR A 136 -2.64 -9.40 18.37
N ASN A 137 -1.98 -8.99 17.28
CA ASN A 137 -0.80 -8.13 17.35
C ASN A 137 -1.17 -6.77 17.98
N PRO A 138 -0.57 -6.40 19.14
CA PRO A 138 -0.90 -5.15 19.83
C PRO A 138 -0.47 -3.89 19.08
N ASP A 139 0.38 -4.01 18.07
CA ASP A 139 0.82 -2.90 17.22
C ASP A 139 -0.18 -2.53 16.11
N ILE A 140 -1.24 -3.34 15.95
CA ILE A 140 -2.28 -3.10 14.94
C ILE A 140 -3.49 -2.45 15.61
N ASP A 141 -3.91 -1.29 15.12
CA ASP A 141 -5.20 -0.69 15.48
C ASP A 141 -6.34 -1.44 14.76
N LEU A 142 -6.95 -2.39 15.47
CA LEU A 142 -8.03 -3.23 14.92
C LEU A 142 -9.31 -2.43 14.58
N ASP A 143 -9.51 -1.25 15.16
CA ASP A 143 -10.67 -0.41 14.87
C ASP A 143 -10.53 0.27 13.50
N ASP A 144 -9.29 0.57 13.08
CA ASP A 144 -8.99 1.16 11.76
C ASP A 144 -8.50 0.16 10.71
N ALA A 145 -7.94 -0.96 11.11
CA ALA A 145 -7.37 -1.97 10.23
C ALA A 145 -8.38 -2.53 9.20
N THR A 146 -7.93 -2.71 7.98
CA THR A 146 -8.67 -3.44 6.95
C THR A 146 -8.56 -4.95 7.19
N LYS A 147 -9.70 -5.59 7.47
CA LYS A 147 -9.82 -7.00 7.80
C LYS A 147 -10.05 -7.83 6.55
N VAL A 148 -9.52 -9.05 6.55
CA VAL A 148 -9.60 -9.98 5.42
C VAL A 148 -10.15 -11.33 5.92
N ALA A 149 -11.14 -11.86 5.21
CA ALA A 149 -11.59 -13.25 5.34
C ALA A 149 -11.15 -14.02 4.11
N SER A 150 -10.44 -15.14 4.30
CA SER A 150 -9.93 -15.97 3.20
C SER A 150 -10.42 -17.41 3.28
N ASP A 151 -10.45 -18.11 2.14
CA ASP A 151 -10.77 -19.54 2.09
C ASP A 151 -9.51 -20.42 2.23
N ALA A 152 -9.72 -21.73 2.32
CA ALA A 152 -8.63 -22.70 2.44
C ALA A 152 -7.69 -22.76 1.22
N ALA A 153 -8.09 -22.20 0.08
CA ALA A 153 -7.26 -22.07 -1.11
C ALA A 153 -6.47 -20.75 -1.14
N GLY A 154 -6.61 -19.90 -0.11
CA GLY A 154 -6.01 -18.60 -0.01
C GLY A 154 -6.69 -17.54 -0.89
N ARG A 155 -7.94 -17.75 -1.32
CA ARG A 155 -8.69 -16.71 -2.03
C ARG A 155 -9.32 -15.77 -1.02
N ILE A 156 -9.29 -14.48 -1.31
CA ILE A 156 -10.04 -13.49 -0.55
C ILE A 156 -11.53 -13.74 -0.78
N VAL A 157 -12.29 -13.88 0.30
CA VAL A 157 -13.75 -14.00 0.29
C VAL A 157 -14.38 -12.65 0.60
N ARG A 158 -13.86 -11.96 1.63
CA ARG A 158 -14.30 -10.60 2.00
C ARG A 158 -13.11 -9.75 2.45
N ILE A 159 -13.19 -8.45 2.18
CA ILE A 159 -12.21 -7.46 2.62
C ILE A 159 -12.90 -6.14 3.00
N GLY A 160 -12.49 -5.53 4.09
CA GLY A 160 -13.01 -4.23 4.55
C GLY A 160 -12.89 -4.06 6.05
N LYS A 161 -13.10 -2.84 6.55
CA LYS A 161 -12.95 -2.48 7.97
C LYS A 161 -13.96 -3.19 8.89
N THR A 162 -15.15 -3.52 8.38
CA THR A 162 -16.27 -4.10 9.16
C THR A 162 -16.49 -5.58 8.90
N VAL A 163 -15.53 -6.26 8.25
CA VAL A 163 -15.63 -7.69 7.95
C VAL A 163 -15.55 -8.52 9.23
N GLU A 164 -16.55 -9.37 9.44
CA GLU A 164 -16.62 -10.37 10.53
C GLU A 164 -17.31 -11.67 10.05
N PRO A 165 -16.82 -12.86 10.40
CA PRO A 165 -15.49 -13.10 10.95
C PRO A 165 -14.39 -12.83 9.93
N TYR A 166 -13.18 -12.59 10.42
CA TYR A 166 -11.96 -12.42 9.62
C TYR A 166 -10.83 -13.31 10.17
N ASP A 167 -9.83 -13.59 9.35
CA ASP A 167 -8.70 -14.45 9.68
C ASP A 167 -7.34 -13.81 9.40
N ALA A 168 -7.33 -12.57 8.87
CA ALA A 168 -6.11 -11.83 8.58
C ALA A 168 -6.35 -10.32 8.50
N ILE A 169 -5.25 -9.55 8.55
CA ILE A 169 -5.20 -8.10 8.39
C ILE A 169 -4.44 -7.76 7.10
N ASP A 170 -4.96 -6.78 6.36
CA ASP A 170 -4.33 -6.17 5.19
C ASP A 170 -3.08 -5.38 5.61
N THR A 171 -1.93 -5.67 5.03
CA THR A 171 -0.66 -4.98 5.33
C THR A 171 -0.35 -3.82 4.37
N GLY A 172 -1.24 -3.50 3.44
CA GLY A 172 -1.03 -2.44 2.46
C GLY A 172 -0.05 -2.80 1.33
N ILE A 173 0.35 -4.08 1.18
CA ILE A 173 1.33 -4.54 0.21
C ILE A 173 0.69 -5.52 -0.76
N PHE A 174 0.66 -5.15 -2.05
CA PHE A 174 -0.03 -5.93 -3.08
C PHE A 174 0.84 -6.16 -4.31
N ILE A 175 0.58 -7.25 -5.01
CA ILE A 175 0.90 -7.40 -6.44
C ILE A 175 -0.43 -7.42 -7.19
N ALA A 176 -0.57 -6.53 -8.16
CA ALA A 176 -1.81 -6.35 -8.91
C ALA A 176 -1.59 -6.30 -10.41
N THR A 177 -2.67 -6.39 -11.16
CA THR A 177 -2.73 -6.23 -12.63
C THR A 177 -3.67 -5.08 -12.99
N GLN A 178 -3.78 -4.75 -14.27
CA GLN A 178 -4.74 -3.74 -14.76
C GLN A 178 -6.21 -4.12 -14.49
N ALA A 179 -6.47 -5.33 -14.06
CA ALA A 179 -7.79 -5.72 -13.57
C ALA A 179 -8.21 -4.93 -12.31
N LEU A 180 -7.25 -4.47 -11.48
CA LEU A 180 -7.56 -3.72 -10.25
C LEU A 180 -8.15 -2.32 -10.54
N PRO A 181 -7.52 -1.42 -11.31
CA PRO A 181 -8.13 -0.13 -11.64
C PRO A 181 -9.47 -0.28 -12.38
N LEU A 182 -9.63 -1.30 -13.22
CA LEU A 182 -10.92 -1.61 -13.87
C LEU A 182 -11.98 -2.02 -12.85
N ALA A 183 -11.66 -2.89 -11.89
CA ALA A 183 -12.58 -3.32 -10.84
C ALA A 183 -12.99 -2.15 -9.92
N ILE A 184 -12.07 -1.21 -9.62
CA ILE A 184 -12.40 0.02 -8.89
C ILE A 184 -13.37 0.89 -9.71
N ALA A 185 -13.10 1.09 -10.99
CA ALA A 185 -13.99 1.87 -11.87
C ALA A 185 -15.39 1.24 -11.98
N GLU A 186 -15.47 -0.09 -12.08
CA GLU A 186 -16.74 -0.82 -12.07
C GLU A 186 -17.48 -0.67 -10.74
N SER A 187 -16.76 -0.64 -9.60
CA SER A 187 -17.38 -0.36 -8.29
C SER A 187 -18.03 1.01 -8.28
N ILE A 188 -17.35 2.05 -8.76
CA ILE A 188 -17.89 3.41 -8.86
C ILE A 188 -19.14 3.43 -9.75
N GLN A 189 -19.12 2.79 -10.90
CA GLN A 189 -20.27 2.70 -11.81
C GLN A 189 -21.47 2.00 -11.17
N ALA A 190 -21.23 1.06 -10.25
CA ALA A 190 -22.26 0.37 -9.48
C ALA A 190 -22.75 1.16 -8.24
N GLY A 191 -22.28 2.40 -8.03
CA GLY A 191 -22.64 3.26 -6.91
C GLY A 191 -21.75 3.15 -5.68
N GLY A 192 -20.62 2.44 -5.76
CA GLY A 192 -19.61 2.40 -4.71
C GLY A 192 -18.80 3.70 -4.64
N ALA A 193 -18.07 3.87 -3.54
CA ALA A 193 -17.25 5.06 -3.30
C ALA A 193 -15.93 5.04 -4.07
N GLY A 194 -15.48 3.90 -4.57
CA GLY A 194 -14.22 3.72 -5.29
C GLY A 194 -13.03 3.56 -4.36
N SER A 195 -13.19 2.89 -3.23
CA SER A 195 -12.07 2.50 -2.38
C SER A 195 -11.26 1.34 -2.99
N LEU A 196 -10.01 1.20 -2.54
CA LEU A 196 -9.18 0.06 -2.91
C LEU A 196 -9.84 -1.26 -2.50
N SER A 197 -10.38 -1.32 -1.26
CA SER A 197 -11.06 -2.50 -0.75
C SER A 197 -12.28 -2.90 -1.58
N GLU A 198 -13.03 -1.95 -2.13
CA GLU A 198 -14.14 -2.25 -3.04
C GLU A 198 -13.65 -2.87 -4.36
N GLY A 199 -12.55 -2.38 -4.92
CA GLY A 199 -11.93 -2.97 -6.11
C GLY A 199 -11.42 -4.39 -5.84
N VAL A 200 -10.75 -4.60 -4.68
CA VAL A 200 -10.31 -5.93 -4.26
C VAL A 200 -11.48 -6.87 -4.04
N GLN A 201 -12.58 -6.40 -3.42
CA GLN A 201 -13.79 -7.22 -3.24
C GLN A 201 -14.39 -7.67 -4.57
N ARG A 202 -14.45 -6.79 -5.58
CA ARG A 202 -14.91 -7.18 -6.92
C ARG A 202 -14.04 -8.27 -7.55
N LEU A 203 -12.71 -8.19 -7.39
CA LEU A 203 -11.81 -9.24 -7.85
C LEU A 203 -11.97 -10.53 -7.03
N ALA A 204 -12.27 -10.43 -5.74
CA ALA A 204 -12.59 -11.56 -4.86
C ALA A 204 -13.88 -12.27 -5.31
N ASP A 205 -14.94 -11.53 -5.63
CA ASP A 205 -16.20 -12.07 -6.15
C ASP A 205 -15.99 -12.83 -7.49
N GLN A 206 -14.98 -12.44 -8.26
CA GLN A 206 -14.52 -13.13 -9.47
C GLN A 206 -13.55 -14.29 -9.18
N GLN A 207 -13.24 -14.57 -7.90
CA GLN A 207 -12.26 -15.58 -7.46
C GLN A 207 -10.83 -15.34 -7.99
N ARG A 208 -10.44 -14.07 -8.21
CA ARG A 208 -9.15 -13.64 -8.77
C ARG A 208 -8.28 -12.86 -7.80
N ALA A 209 -8.71 -12.70 -6.54
CA ALA A 209 -7.94 -12.07 -5.46
C ALA A 209 -7.48 -13.11 -4.45
N TYR A 210 -6.20 -13.09 -4.09
CA TYR A 210 -5.56 -14.07 -3.22
C TYR A 210 -4.80 -13.39 -2.08
N VAL A 211 -4.55 -14.15 -1.01
CA VAL A 211 -3.66 -13.74 0.08
C VAL A 211 -2.32 -14.46 0.02
N SER A 212 -1.28 -13.81 0.56
CA SER A 212 0.01 -14.38 0.87
C SER A 212 0.43 -13.93 2.27
N GLU A 213 0.78 -14.85 3.15
CA GLU A 213 1.07 -14.54 4.54
C GLU A 213 2.44 -13.88 4.71
N VAL A 214 2.54 -12.85 5.56
CA VAL A 214 3.83 -12.20 5.89
C VAL A 214 4.73 -13.08 6.77
N ALA A 215 4.21 -14.18 7.30
CA ALA A 215 4.96 -15.18 8.06
C ALA A 215 5.75 -14.61 9.26
N GLY A 216 5.14 -13.69 10.00
CA GLY A 216 5.72 -13.03 11.18
C GLY A 216 6.81 -12.00 10.86
N ARG A 217 6.97 -11.59 9.61
CA ARG A 217 7.87 -10.50 9.23
C ARG A 217 7.33 -9.18 9.73
N TRP A 218 8.24 -8.27 10.05
CA TRP A 218 7.91 -6.95 10.59
C TRP A 218 7.26 -6.06 9.54
N TRP A 219 6.19 -5.41 9.94
CA TRP A 219 5.53 -4.33 9.22
C TRP A 219 4.84 -3.40 10.22
N LEU A 220 4.57 -2.16 9.83
CA LEU A 220 3.93 -1.16 10.68
C LEU A 220 3.22 -0.10 9.82
N ASP A 221 1.95 0.15 10.10
CA ASP A 221 1.20 1.30 9.61
C ASP A 221 1.52 2.52 10.48
N VAL A 222 2.03 3.59 9.87
CA VAL A 222 2.46 4.82 10.56
C VAL A 222 1.47 5.94 10.26
N ASP A 223 0.29 5.83 10.81
CA ASP A 223 -0.84 6.70 10.50
C ASP A 223 -1.22 7.67 11.63
N ASP A 224 -0.69 7.47 12.85
CA ASP A 224 -0.88 8.32 14.02
C ASP A 224 0.42 8.57 14.81
N GLU A 225 0.36 9.43 15.84
CA GLU A 225 1.51 9.76 16.69
C GLU A 225 2.07 8.54 17.45
N SER A 226 1.21 7.62 17.90
CA SER A 226 1.62 6.42 18.62
C SER A 226 2.36 5.46 17.68
N ALA A 227 1.83 5.23 16.50
CA ALA A 227 2.48 4.43 15.47
C ALA A 227 3.80 5.05 15.00
N HIS A 228 3.86 6.39 14.87
CA HIS A 228 5.09 7.10 14.58
C HIS A 228 6.15 6.90 15.67
N ALA A 229 5.77 7.02 16.95
CA ALA A 229 6.70 6.77 18.06
C ALA A 229 7.18 5.30 18.09
N ARG A 230 6.32 4.34 17.73
CA ARG A 230 6.72 2.93 17.56
C ARG A 230 7.71 2.76 16.40
N ALA A 231 7.48 3.43 15.27
CA ALA A 231 8.39 3.40 14.12
C ALA A 231 9.78 3.93 14.51
N GLU A 232 9.84 5.08 15.21
CA GLU A 232 11.11 5.64 15.72
C GLU A 232 11.87 4.66 16.62
N ALA A 233 11.15 3.93 17.49
CA ALA A 233 11.74 3.01 18.45
C ALA A 233 12.13 1.65 17.82
N SER A 234 11.31 1.10 16.94
CA SER A 234 11.36 -0.31 16.53
C SER A 234 11.73 -0.58 15.08
N LEU A 235 11.90 0.45 14.22
CA LEU A 235 12.27 0.25 12.81
C LEU A 235 13.54 -0.63 12.71
N PRO A 236 13.46 -1.83 12.11
CA PRO A 236 14.62 -2.68 11.95
C PRO A 236 15.66 -2.10 10.99
N GLU A 237 16.93 -2.49 11.17
CA GLU A 237 17.99 -2.19 10.21
C GLU A 237 17.98 -3.26 9.11
N PHE A 238 17.50 -2.91 7.93
CA PHE A 238 17.45 -3.84 6.79
C PHE A 238 18.72 -3.79 5.91
N GLY A 239 19.70 -2.93 6.22
CA GLY A 239 20.92 -2.76 5.43
C GLY A 239 20.71 -2.16 4.04
N ILE A 240 19.71 -1.27 3.87
CA ILE A 240 19.24 -0.70 2.61
C ILE A 240 19.46 0.81 2.51
#